data_09106df22b429e554b8a32a7ff7cd121
#
_entry.id   09106df22b429e554b8a32a7ff7cd121
#
_cell.length_a   1.000
_cell.length_b   1.000
_cell.length_c   1.000
_cell.angle_alpha   90.00
_cell.angle_beta   90.00
_cell.angle_gamma   90.00
#
_symmetry.space_group_name_H-M   'P 1'
#
loop_
_entity.id
_entity.type
_entity.pdbx_description
1 polymer ?
#
loop_
_entity_poly.entity_id
_entity_poly.type
_entity_poly.pdbx_seq_one_letter_code
_entity_poly.pdbx_strand_id
1 'polypeptide(L)'
;MRLLLNKIALSEVTFYSRSTLYRRFVPFFRYSPTSSDSLFLLDDYFETKSSKSWTLGIDGKWLRRQGVVMIYRDVTEKINLYWSYRSSESYEAIEKDFKEFSPIIKDRLPSGVITDWKGALVSAVNIFLPPLPHQRCLAHVKRHLMRLLPLRSPIMATQQLRGIAKEIGNIENIKEKNLWKGKLYIWIKVYEFLLKEKTVGIGTKKKWWYTHGNLRRAIKLLMFDEKHLFAYLSYVFLPKTNNAIEGSNSQIKTKLSNHRGMQAPQQAIFIFWLLTFRRAKNRQDLKRLWDRLKNKIYRF
;
A
#
# COMPACT_ATOMS: atom_id res chain seq x y z
N MET A 1 -3.19 11.24 23.77
CA MET A 1 -2.96 10.43 22.52
C MET A 1 -2.70 11.29 21.28
N ARG A 2 -3.55 12.29 20.95
CA ARG A 2 -3.31 13.15 19.76
C ARG A 2 -1.95 13.86 19.77
N LEU A 3 -1.48 14.31 20.93
CA LEU A 3 -0.15 14.95 21.06
C LEU A 3 1.01 13.95 20.92
N LEU A 4 0.85 12.71 21.39
CA LEU A 4 1.81 11.62 21.15
C LEU A 4 2.01 11.29 19.68
N LEU A 5 0.98 11.48 18.86
CA LEU A 5 1.05 11.26 17.42
C LEU A 5 1.76 12.41 16.69
N ASN A 6 2.08 13.52 17.37
CA ASN A 6 2.79 14.67 16.86
C ASN A 6 4.24 14.69 17.35
N LYS A 7 5.07 15.60 16.83
CA LYS A 7 6.47 15.76 17.22
C LYS A 7 6.67 16.49 18.54
N ILE A 8 5.63 17.11 19.08
CA ILE A 8 5.71 17.92 20.30
C ILE A 8 5.84 16.96 21.48
N ALA A 9 6.86 17.15 22.30
CA ALA A 9 6.98 16.44 23.55
C ALA A 9 5.86 16.87 24.51
N LEU A 10 5.11 15.90 25.04
CA LEU A 10 3.98 16.19 25.92
C LEU A 10 4.41 16.94 27.19
N SER A 11 5.66 16.72 27.65
CA SER A 11 6.26 17.45 28.76
C SER A 11 6.46 18.93 28.48
N GLU A 12 6.47 19.37 27.21
CA GLU A 12 6.61 20.79 26.82
C GLU A 12 5.26 21.52 26.84
N VAL A 13 4.16 20.80 26.74
CA VAL A 13 2.80 21.36 26.67
C VAL A 13 1.90 20.98 27.86
N THR A 14 2.47 20.27 28.83
CA THR A 14 1.75 19.84 30.04
C THR A 14 2.62 20.01 31.28
N PHE A 15 1.99 20.23 32.43
CA PHE A 15 2.69 20.27 33.73
C PHE A 15 3.08 18.88 34.28
N TYR A 16 2.91 17.82 33.48
CA TYR A 16 3.19 16.46 33.94
C TYR A 16 4.62 16.03 33.66
N SER A 17 5.26 15.37 34.63
CA SER A 17 6.56 14.74 34.41
C SER A 17 6.49 13.62 33.35
N ARG A 18 7.64 13.31 32.74
CA ARG A 18 7.75 12.21 31.76
C ARG A 18 7.25 10.88 32.33
N SER A 19 7.56 10.56 33.59
CA SER A 19 7.12 9.33 34.26
C SER A 19 5.59 9.29 34.45
N THR A 20 4.97 10.40 34.80
CA THR A 20 3.52 10.52 34.91
C THR A 20 2.84 10.36 33.55
N LEU A 21 3.38 11.01 32.51
CA LEU A 21 2.89 10.84 31.15
C LEU A 21 3.02 9.40 30.67
N TYR A 22 4.18 8.76 30.89
CA TYR A 22 4.39 7.37 30.55
C TYR A 22 3.35 6.46 31.19
N ARG A 23 3.14 6.57 32.51
CA ARG A 23 2.11 5.78 33.24
C ARG A 23 0.70 5.96 32.66
N ARG A 24 0.34 7.17 32.24
CA ARG A 24 -0.95 7.46 31.61
C ARG A 24 -1.11 6.86 30.21
N PHE A 25 -0.01 6.59 29.51
CA PHE A 25 -0.03 6.05 28.14
C PHE A 25 0.17 4.53 28.08
N VAL A 26 0.72 3.91 29.12
CA VAL A 26 0.87 2.44 29.18
C VAL A 26 -0.43 1.69 28.84
N PRO A 27 -1.61 2.07 29.35
CA PRO A 27 -2.86 1.39 29.00
C PRO A 27 -3.16 1.37 27.52
N PHE A 28 -2.80 2.43 26.78
CA PHE A 28 -3.01 2.50 25.33
C PHE A 28 -2.15 1.50 24.55
N PHE A 29 -1.00 1.09 25.08
CA PHE A 29 -0.17 0.07 24.46
C PHE A 29 -0.54 -1.36 24.88
N ARG A 30 -1.35 -1.51 25.92
CA ARG A 30 -1.93 -2.80 26.31
C ARG A 30 -3.17 -3.14 25.49
N TYR A 31 -3.90 -2.14 25.05
CA TYR A 31 -5.08 -2.29 24.19
C TYR A 31 -4.74 -2.02 22.73
N SER A 32 -5.00 -3.00 21.86
CA SER A 32 -4.84 -2.86 20.42
C SER A 32 -6.20 -2.59 19.76
N PRO A 33 -6.50 -1.36 19.34
CA PRO A 33 -7.78 -1.06 18.70
C PRO A 33 -7.87 -1.75 17.34
N THR A 34 -9.00 -2.40 17.10
CA THR A 34 -9.33 -3.01 15.81
C THR A 34 -10.05 -2.02 14.90
N SER A 35 -10.17 -2.36 13.62
CA SER A 35 -10.99 -1.58 12.69
C SER A 35 -12.47 -1.53 13.13
N SER A 36 -12.95 -2.61 13.79
CA SER A 36 -14.32 -2.73 14.30
C SER A 36 -14.65 -1.75 15.43
N ASP A 37 -13.67 -1.33 16.22
CA ASP A 37 -13.89 -0.38 17.33
C ASP A 37 -14.39 0.99 16.89
N SER A 38 -14.22 1.32 15.63
CA SER A 38 -14.61 2.60 15.03
C SER A 38 -15.49 2.44 13.78
N LEU A 39 -16.13 1.27 13.59
CA LEU A 39 -17.03 1.01 12.43
C LEU A 39 -18.20 2.01 12.37
N PHE A 40 -18.80 2.37 13.52
CA PHE A 40 -19.89 3.34 13.58
C PHE A 40 -19.56 4.69 12.90
N LEU A 41 -18.28 5.07 12.85
CA LEU A 41 -17.85 6.27 12.12
C LEU A 41 -17.78 6.01 10.59
N LEU A 42 -17.69 4.77 10.17
CA LEU A 42 -17.81 4.40 8.76
C LEU A 42 -19.26 4.31 8.33
N ASP A 43 -20.15 3.83 9.19
CA ASP A 43 -21.59 3.79 8.93
C ASP A 43 -22.11 5.21 8.67
N ASP A 44 -21.80 6.16 9.58
CA ASP A 44 -22.11 7.59 9.38
C ASP A 44 -21.51 8.13 8.06
N TYR A 45 -20.28 7.75 7.74
CA TYR A 45 -19.62 8.15 6.51
C TYR A 45 -20.33 7.61 5.28
N PHE A 46 -20.69 6.33 5.28
CA PHE A 46 -21.36 5.71 4.16
C PHE A 46 -22.78 6.24 3.96
N GLU A 47 -23.50 6.61 5.02
CA GLU A 47 -24.82 7.23 4.94
C GLU A 47 -24.76 8.64 4.33
N THR A 48 -23.72 9.41 4.66
CA THR A 48 -23.56 10.79 4.18
C THR A 48 -22.88 10.90 2.81
N LYS A 49 -22.33 9.80 2.28
CA LYS A 49 -21.60 9.82 1.02
C LYS A 49 -22.56 9.93 -0.18
N SER A 50 -22.45 11.01 -0.91
CA SER A 50 -23.21 11.24 -2.15
C SER A 50 -22.69 10.43 -3.35
N SER A 51 -21.40 10.11 -3.40
CA SER A 51 -20.78 9.36 -4.50
C SER A 51 -21.04 7.85 -4.37
N LYS A 52 -21.69 7.25 -5.36
CA LYS A 52 -21.92 5.80 -5.44
C LYS A 52 -20.67 5.03 -5.91
N SER A 53 -19.72 5.71 -6.57
CA SER A 53 -18.52 5.07 -7.14
C SER A 53 -17.30 5.37 -6.27
N TRP A 54 -16.57 4.32 -5.88
CA TRP A 54 -15.33 4.44 -5.14
C TRP A 54 -14.33 3.34 -5.49
N THR A 55 -13.05 3.58 -5.25
CA THR A 55 -11.97 2.63 -5.54
C THR A 55 -11.34 2.11 -4.26
N LEU A 56 -11.27 0.79 -4.14
CA LEU A 56 -10.56 0.12 -3.05
C LEU A 56 -9.05 0.10 -3.33
N GLY A 57 -8.28 0.73 -2.47
CA GLY A 57 -6.82 0.59 -2.44
C GLY A 57 -6.40 -0.36 -1.32
N ILE A 58 -5.45 -1.27 -1.62
CA ILE A 58 -4.88 -2.17 -0.63
C ILE A 58 -3.36 -2.07 -0.72
N ASP A 59 -2.70 -1.90 0.44
CA ASP A 59 -1.24 -1.83 0.53
C ASP A 59 -0.75 -2.30 1.91
N GLY A 60 0.45 -2.88 1.94
CA GLY A 60 1.08 -3.39 3.14
C GLY A 60 2.25 -2.51 3.61
N LYS A 61 2.29 -2.18 4.89
CA LYS A 61 3.40 -1.48 5.55
C LYS A 61 4.20 -2.43 6.40
N TRP A 62 5.37 -2.85 5.92
CA TRP A 62 6.29 -3.69 6.67
C TRP A 62 6.92 -2.96 7.86
N LEU A 63 6.94 -3.62 9.01
CA LEU A 63 7.55 -3.18 10.26
C LEU A 63 8.79 -4.01 10.55
N ARG A 64 9.97 -3.45 10.28
CA ARG A 64 11.29 -4.08 10.59
C ARG A 64 11.42 -5.56 10.13
N ARG A 65 10.72 -5.95 9.07
CA ARG A 65 10.66 -7.35 8.57
C ARG A 65 10.07 -8.37 9.58
N GLN A 66 9.44 -7.92 10.65
CA GLN A 66 8.82 -8.78 11.68
C GLN A 66 7.31 -8.93 11.49
N GLY A 67 6.73 -8.19 10.57
CA GLY A 67 5.32 -8.24 10.22
C GLY A 67 4.91 -7.06 9.36
N VAL A 68 3.68 -7.08 8.90
CA VAL A 68 3.10 -6.12 8.00
C VAL A 68 1.75 -5.61 8.53
N VAL A 69 1.55 -4.32 8.50
CA VAL A 69 0.23 -3.71 8.67
C VAL A 69 -0.39 -3.59 7.29
N MET A 70 -1.47 -4.34 7.05
CA MET A 70 -2.29 -4.23 5.86
C MET A 70 -3.30 -3.10 6.05
N ILE A 71 -3.51 -2.28 5.02
CA ILE A 71 -4.43 -1.15 5.04
C ILE A 71 -5.35 -1.24 3.82
N TYR A 72 -6.64 -1.30 4.08
CA TYR A 72 -7.72 -1.28 3.09
C TYR A 72 -8.38 0.09 3.15
N ARG A 73 -8.40 0.81 2.03
CA ARG A 73 -8.74 2.22 2.00
C ARG A 73 -9.65 2.57 0.81
N ASP A 74 -10.66 3.36 1.03
CA ASP A 74 -11.29 4.12 -0.04
C ASP A 74 -10.29 5.20 -0.49
N VAL A 75 -9.72 5.03 -1.69
CA VAL A 75 -8.71 5.97 -2.21
C VAL A 75 -9.35 7.23 -2.80
N THR A 76 -10.63 7.17 -3.17
CA THR A 76 -11.41 8.30 -3.67
C THR A 76 -11.59 9.34 -2.57
N GLU A 77 -12.11 8.90 -1.42
CA GLU A 77 -12.38 9.76 -0.26
C GLU A 77 -11.26 9.76 0.78
N LYS A 78 -10.22 8.96 0.56
CA LYS A 78 -9.06 8.84 1.45
C LYS A 78 -9.41 8.36 2.88
N ILE A 79 -10.35 7.44 3.01
CA ILE A 79 -10.81 6.88 4.28
C ILE A 79 -10.31 5.45 4.47
N ASN A 80 -9.74 5.15 5.64
CA ASN A 80 -9.31 3.79 5.99
C ASN A 80 -10.53 2.96 6.41
N LEU A 81 -10.80 1.89 5.67
CA LEU A 81 -11.95 1.03 5.88
C LEU A 81 -11.63 -0.12 6.85
N TYR A 82 -10.43 -0.71 6.69
CA TYR A 82 -9.99 -1.84 7.49
C TYR A 82 -8.47 -1.83 7.62
N TRP A 83 -7.94 -2.41 8.68
CA TRP A 83 -6.51 -2.67 8.86
C TRP A 83 -6.28 -3.88 9.75
N SER A 84 -5.17 -4.56 9.52
CA SER A 84 -4.73 -5.72 10.29
C SER A 84 -3.21 -5.70 10.49
N TYR A 85 -2.71 -6.51 11.43
CA TYR A 85 -1.29 -6.84 11.54
C TYR A 85 -1.10 -8.33 11.30
N ARG A 86 -0.24 -8.67 10.34
CA ARG A 86 0.05 -10.04 9.93
C ARG A 86 1.55 -10.29 9.93
N SER A 87 1.97 -11.55 10.09
CA SER A 87 3.39 -11.93 10.03
C SER A 87 3.94 -11.85 8.60
N SER A 88 3.08 -12.04 7.60
CA SER A 88 3.44 -12.02 6.17
C SER A 88 2.27 -11.52 5.31
N GLU A 89 2.55 -11.29 4.03
CA GLU A 89 1.56 -11.03 3.00
C GLU A 89 1.28 -12.33 2.21
N SER A 90 1.17 -13.47 2.92
CA SER A 90 0.78 -14.73 2.29
C SER A 90 -0.72 -14.72 1.93
N TYR A 91 -1.12 -15.67 1.07
CA TYR A 91 -2.54 -15.79 0.69
C TYR A 91 -3.43 -16.03 1.92
N GLU A 92 -3.03 -16.90 2.84
CA GLU A 92 -3.79 -17.23 4.05
C GLU A 92 -3.96 -16.02 4.97
N ALA A 93 -2.92 -15.15 5.06
CA ALA A 93 -3.00 -13.92 5.84
C ALA A 93 -3.99 -12.92 5.22
N ILE A 94 -3.94 -12.77 3.89
CA ILE A 94 -4.82 -11.87 3.13
C ILE A 94 -6.25 -12.42 3.09
N GLU A 95 -6.42 -13.73 2.98
CA GLU A 95 -7.71 -14.39 3.07
C GLU A 95 -8.43 -14.10 4.40
N LYS A 96 -7.70 -14.17 5.52
CA LYS A 96 -8.24 -13.78 6.84
C LYS A 96 -8.70 -12.33 6.85
N ASP A 97 -7.91 -11.43 6.25
CA ASP A 97 -8.29 -10.02 6.14
C ASP A 97 -9.57 -9.86 5.33
N PHE A 98 -9.70 -10.53 4.20
CA PHE A 98 -10.91 -10.43 3.37
C PHE A 98 -12.15 -11.02 4.07
N LYS A 99 -12.01 -12.11 4.83
CA LYS A 99 -13.11 -12.65 5.64
C LYS A 99 -13.63 -11.64 6.69
N GLU A 100 -12.74 -10.84 7.27
CA GLU A 100 -13.09 -9.79 8.23
C GLU A 100 -13.56 -8.49 7.55
N PHE A 101 -13.01 -8.18 6.38
CA PHE A 101 -13.26 -6.93 5.65
C PHE A 101 -14.52 -6.97 4.78
N SER A 102 -14.79 -8.08 4.08
CA SER A 102 -15.92 -8.18 3.14
C SER A 102 -17.29 -7.86 3.76
N PRO A 103 -17.59 -8.27 5.02
CA PRO A 103 -18.83 -7.88 5.67
C PRO A 103 -18.97 -6.35 5.86
N ILE A 104 -17.87 -5.62 6.02
CA ILE A 104 -17.87 -4.16 6.23
C ILE A 104 -18.34 -3.42 4.97
N ILE A 105 -18.07 -3.99 3.79
CA ILE A 105 -18.39 -3.37 2.49
C ILE A 105 -19.52 -4.07 1.75
N LYS A 106 -20.20 -5.04 2.39
CA LYS A 106 -21.19 -5.92 1.75
C LYS A 106 -22.23 -5.15 0.94
N ASP A 107 -22.77 -4.07 1.51
CA ASP A 107 -23.83 -3.27 0.90
C ASP A 107 -23.30 -2.14 0.00
N ARG A 108 -21.96 -1.98 -0.07
CA ARG A 108 -21.28 -0.89 -0.80
C ARG A 108 -19.98 -1.37 -1.43
N LEU A 109 -20.12 -2.25 -2.41
CA LEU A 109 -18.96 -2.76 -3.15
C LEU A 109 -18.21 -1.65 -3.87
N PRO A 110 -16.87 -1.73 -3.96
CA PRO A 110 -16.08 -0.78 -4.75
C PRO A 110 -16.40 -0.93 -6.25
N SER A 111 -16.23 0.15 -7.00
CA SER A 111 -16.33 0.13 -8.47
C SER A 111 -15.05 -0.40 -9.12
N GLY A 112 -13.95 -0.42 -8.40
CA GLY A 112 -12.67 -0.96 -8.85
C GLY A 112 -11.66 -1.08 -7.73
N VAL A 113 -10.52 -1.71 -8.04
CA VAL A 113 -9.46 -2.01 -7.08
C VAL A 113 -8.12 -1.52 -7.59
N ILE A 114 -7.25 -1.04 -6.71
CA ILE A 114 -5.85 -0.75 -7.00
C ILE A 114 -4.92 -1.40 -5.98
N THR A 115 -3.91 -2.16 -6.45
CA THR A 115 -2.95 -2.86 -5.59
C THR A 115 -1.52 -2.80 -6.14
N ASP A 116 -0.54 -3.25 -5.35
CA ASP A 116 0.85 -3.43 -5.77
C ASP A 116 1.05 -4.65 -6.68
N TRP A 117 -0.01 -5.43 -6.93
CA TRP A 117 -0.02 -6.61 -7.81
C TRP A 117 0.74 -7.83 -7.27
N LYS A 118 0.80 -8.03 -5.96
CA LYS A 118 1.26 -9.30 -5.38
C LYS A 118 0.26 -10.41 -5.69
N GLY A 119 0.76 -11.58 -6.08
CA GLY A 119 -0.10 -12.69 -6.50
C GLY A 119 -1.15 -13.08 -5.46
N ALA A 120 -0.76 -13.18 -4.18
CA ALA A 120 -1.67 -13.47 -3.08
C ALA A 120 -2.83 -12.45 -2.98
N LEU A 121 -2.52 -11.16 -3.17
CA LEU A 121 -3.51 -10.09 -3.11
C LEU A 121 -4.43 -10.11 -4.33
N VAL A 122 -3.88 -10.34 -5.53
CA VAL A 122 -4.67 -10.49 -6.76
C VAL A 122 -5.63 -11.67 -6.65
N SER A 123 -5.15 -12.82 -6.15
CA SER A 123 -5.98 -14.01 -5.95
C SER A 123 -7.12 -13.74 -4.96
N ALA A 124 -6.82 -13.10 -3.82
CA ALA A 124 -7.85 -12.78 -2.83
C ALA A 124 -8.89 -11.79 -3.38
N VAL A 125 -8.47 -10.73 -4.09
CA VAL A 125 -9.40 -9.81 -4.76
C VAL A 125 -10.34 -10.55 -5.70
N ASN A 126 -9.82 -11.46 -6.52
CA ASN A 126 -10.63 -12.21 -7.49
C ASN A 126 -11.62 -13.21 -6.84
N ILE A 127 -11.31 -13.70 -5.63
CA ILE A 127 -12.16 -14.67 -4.91
C ILE A 127 -13.23 -13.97 -4.08
N PHE A 128 -12.86 -12.90 -3.38
CA PHE A 128 -13.73 -12.26 -2.38
C PHE A 128 -14.53 -11.07 -2.92
N LEU A 129 -14.16 -10.52 -4.06
CA LEU A 129 -14.90 -9.44 -4.69
C LEU A 129 -15.49 -9.91 -6.04
N PRO A 130 -16.61 -9.34 -6.50
CA PRO A 130 -17.11 -9.60 -7.84
C PRO A 130 -16.04 -9.18 -8.89
N PRO A 131 -16.20 -9.61 -10.16
CA PRO A 131 -15.32 -9.15 -11.24
C PRO A 131 -15.31 -7.62 -11.34
N LEU A 132 -14.20 -7.01 -10.95
CA LEU A 132 -14.01 -5.55 -10.92
C LEU A 132 -12.79 -5.14 -11.75
N PRO A 133 -12.81 -3.93 -12.32
CA PRO A 133 -11.61 -3.34 -12.90
C PRO A 133 -10.50 -3.26 -11.83
N HIS A 134 -9.33 -3.85 -12.14
CA HIS A 134 -8.22 -3.92 -11.20
C HIS A 134 -6.99 -3.22 -11.80
N GLN A 135 -6.59 -2.12 -11.20
CA GLN A 135 -5.40 -1.34 -11.59
C GLN A 135 -4.17 -1.84 -10.84
N ARG A 136 -3.12 -2.12 -11.55
CA ARG A 136 -1.80 -2.32 -10.98
C ARG A 136 -1.14 -0.97 -10.71
N CYS A 137 -0.76 -0.69 -9.48
CA CYS A 137 -0.20 0.60 -9.06
C CYS A 137 1.09 0.93 -9.82
N LEU A 138 1.06 1.97 -10.68
CA LEU A 138 2.21 2.38 -11.49
C LEU A 138 3.39 2.87 -10.65
N ALA A 139 3.18 3.41 -9.46
CA ALA A 139 4.26 3.81 -8.56
C ALA A 139 5.09 2.59 -8.12
N HIS A 140 4.44 1.46 -7.79
CA HIS A 140 5.12 0.20 -7.46
C HIS A 140 5.86 -0.39 -8.67
N VAL A 141 5.23 -0.39 -9.84
CA VAL A 141 5.85 -0.82 -11.10
C VAL A 141 7.11 0.01 -11.39
N LYS A 142 6.99 1.34 -11.38
CA LYS A 142 8.11 2.26 -11.61
C LYS A 142 9.24 2.05 -10.60
N ARG A 143 8.93 1.91 -9.33
CA ARG A 143 9.92 1.64 -8.26
C ARG A 143 10.66 0.31 -8.51
N HIS A 144 9.96 -0.73 -8.95
CA HIS A 144 10.56 -2.02 -9.28
C HIS A 144 11.47 -1.92 -10.52
N LEU A 145 11.01 -1.24 -11.58
CA LEU A 145 11.80 -0.98 -12.79
C LEU A 145 13.08 -0.21 -12.47
N MET A 146 13.01 0.83 -11.64
CA MET A 146 14.19 1.63 -11.27
C MET A 146 15.23 0.81 -10.49
N ARG A 147 14.84 -0.26 -9.79
CA ARG A 147 15.78 -1.20 -9.14
C ARG A 147 16.41 -2.17 -10.15
N LEU A 148 15.64 -2.63 -11.14
CA LEU A 148 16.14 -3.51 -12.20
C LEU A 148 17.05 -2.80 -13.20
N LEU A 149 16.83 -1.51 -13.41
CA LEU A 149 17.48 -0.66 -14.39
C LEU A 149 18.25 0.47 -13.66
N PRO A 150 19.48 0.21 -13.16
CA PRO A 150 20.23 1.20 -12.41
C PRO A 150 20.59 2.42 -13.26
N LEU A 151 20.68 3.61 -12.61
CA LEU A 151 20.95 4.87 -13.29
C LEU A 151 22.34 4.88 -13.96
N ARG A 152 23.33 4.34 -13.27
CA ARG A 152 24.72 4.29 -13.74
C ARG A 152 25.05 2.91 -14.29
N SER A 153 24.28 2.46 -15.30
CA SER A 153 24.59 1.22 -16.00
C SER A 153 25.61 1.48 -17.11
N PRO A 154 26.66 0.65 -17.27
CA PRO A 154 27.56 0.75 -18.41
C PRO A 154 26.90 0.30 -19.72
N ILE A 155 25.74 -0.37 -19.64
CA ILE A 155 25.04 -0.92 -20.80
C ILE A 155 24.06 0.10 -21.33
N MET A 156 24.25 0.58 -22.56
CA MET A 156 23.38 1.55 -23.25
C MET A 156 21.91 1.08 -23.27
N ALA A 157 21.69 -0.22 -23.56
CA ALA A 157 20.36 -0.82 -23.53
C ALA A 157 19.63 -0.57 -22.18
N THR A 158 20.33 -0.71 -21.06
CA THR A 158 19.75 -0.47 -19.73
C THR A 158 19.36 1.00 -19.55
N GLN A 159 20.21 1.93 -19.99
CA GLN A 159 19.95 3.36 -19.87
C GLN A 159 18.72 3.77 -20.71
N GLN A 160 18.64 3.29 -21.94
CA GLN A 160 17.51 3.56 -22.83
C GLN A 160 16.20 2.94 -22.31
N LEU A 161 16.21 1.66 -21.88
CA LEU A 161 15.03 1.04 -21.30
C LEU A 161 14.57 1.75 -20.03
N ARG A 162 15.52 2.26 -19.23
CA ARG A 162 15.19 3.09 -18.06
C ARG A 162 14.47 4.37 -18.46
N GLY A 163 14.88 5.01 -19.56
CA GLY A 163 14.19 6.16 -20.15
C GLY A 163 12.73 5.84 -20.47
N ILE A 164 12.50 4.80 -21.26
CA ILE A 164 11.16 4.31 -21.64
C ILE A 164 10.33 3.96 -20.39
N ALA A 165 10.92 3.26 -19.41
CA ALA A 165 10.25 2.88 -18.18
C ALA A 165 9.82 4.07 -17.32
N LYS A 166 10.52 5.19 -17.35
CA LYS A 166 10.14 6.42 -16.63
C LYS A 166 8.88 7.06 -17.20
N GLU A 167 8.67 6.95 -18.51
CA GLU A 167 7.54 7.56 -19.21
C GLU A 167 6.19 6.93 -18.84
N ILE A 168 6.16 5.69 -18.33
CA ILE A 168 4.91 4.97 -18.04
C ILE A 168 3.95 5.74 -17.12
N GLY A 169 4.46 6.51 -16.19
CA GLY A 169 3.65 7.34 -15.28
C GLY A 169 3.02 8.57 -15.93
N ASN A 170 3.51 8.96 -17.09
CA ASN A 170 3.08 10.18 -17.80
C ASN A 170 2.00 9.90 -18.85
N ILE A 171 1.68 8.64 -19.09
CA ILE A 171 0.67 8.23 -20.07
C ILE A 171 -0.71 8.62 -19.57
N GLU A 172 -1.43 9.45 -20.35
CA GLU A 172 -2.77 9.96 -20.01
C GLU A 172 -3.88 9.42 -20.92
N ASN A 173 -3.51 8.91 -22.11
CA ASN A 173 -4.47 8.45 -23.10
C ASN A 173 -3.93 7.29 -23.94
N ILE A 174 -4.82 6.69 -24.75
CA ILE A 174 -4.50 5.52 -25.58
C ILE A 174 -3.46 5.86 -26.67
N LYS A 175 -3.46 7.07 -27.23
CA LYS A 175 -2.46 7.47 -28.22
C LYS A 175 -1.05 7.47 -27.63
N GLU A 176 -0.88 8.07 -26.47
CA GLU A 176 0.40 8.07 -25.74
C GLU A 176 0.82 6.66 -25.33
N LYS A 177 -0.13 5.81 -24.89
CA LYS A 177 0.15 4.40 -24.61
C LYS A 177 0.69 3.69 -25.84
N ASN A 178 0.08 3.88 -27.01
CA ASN A 178 0.51 3.23 -28.24
C ASN A 178 1.89 3.73 -28.71
N LEU A 179 2.17 5.02 -28.59
CA LEU A 179 3.50 5.59 -28.88
C LEU A 179 4.55 5.00 -27.93
N TRP A 180 4.25 4.94 -26.64
CA TRP A 180 5.12 4.34 -25.65
C TRP A 180 5.39 2.86 -25.93
N LYS A 181 4.38 2.07 -26.30
CA LYS A 181 4.51 0.69 -26.74
C LYS A 181 5.41 0.58 -27.97
N GLY A 182 5.24 1.44 -28.95
CA GLY A 182 6.10 1.49 -30.13
C GLY A 182 7.57 1.64 -29.76
N LYS A 183 7.91 2.60 -28.87
CA LYS A 183 9.27 2.76 -28.34
C LYS A 183 9.80 1.46 -27.68
N LEU A 184 8.97 0.81 -26.87
CA LEU A 184 9.32 -0.42 -26.19
C LEU A 184 9.58 -1.57 -27.20
N TYR A 185 8.74 -1.72 -28.20
CA TYR A 185 8.93 -2.75 -29.24
C TYR A 185 10.18 -2.51 -30.07
N ILE A 186 10.46 -1.26 -30.48
CA ILE A 186 11.69 -0.90 -31.18
C ILE A 186 12.90 -1.28 -30.32
N TRP A 187 12.87 -0.91 -29.03
CA TRP A 187 13.94 -1.25 -28.11
C TRP A 187 14.15 -2.78 -28.01
N ILE A 188 13.07 -3.55 -27.90
CA ILE A 188 13.13 -5.02 -27.84
C ILE A 188 13.79 -5.58 -29.12
N LYS A 189 13.44 -5.07 -30.29
CA LYS A 189 14.02 -5.52 -31.57
C LYS A 189 15.49 -5.19 -31.67
N VAL A 190 15.88 -3.98 -31.30
CA VAL A 190 17.29 -3.53 -31.35
C VAL A 190 18.17 -4.37 -30.39
N TYR A 191 17.67 -4.68 -29.20
CA TYR A 191 18.44 -5.35 -28.15
C TYR A 191 18.05 -6.81 -27.92
N GLU A 192 17.41 -7.46 -28.89
CA GLU A 192 16.97 -8.85 -28.78
C GLU A 192 18.13 -9.79 -28.48
N PHE A 193 19.31 -9.55 -29.06
CA PHE A 193 20.51 -10.32 -28.82
C PHE A 193 20.93 -10.35 -27.35
N LEU A 194 20.87 -9.19 -26.64
CA LEU A 194 21.14 -9.14 -25.19
C LEU A 194 20.10 -9.92 -24.38
N LEU A 195 18.84 -9.90 -24.82
CA LEU A 195 17.79 -10.65 -24.14
C LEU A 195 17.93 -12.17 -24.29
N LYS A 196 18.60 -12.62 -25.34
CA LYS A 196 18.87 -14.06 -25.63
C LYS A 196 20.22 -14.54 -25.10
N GLU A 197 21.13 -13.65 -24.77
CA GLU A 197 22.47 -13.94 -24.30
C GLU A 197 22.44 -14.76 -22.99
N LYS A 198 23.26 -15.84 -22.98
CA LYS A 198 23.37 -16.77 -21.87
C LYS A 198 24.82 -16.90 -21.41
N THR A 199 24.99 -16.88 -20.09
CA THR A 199 26.27 -17.21 -19.45
C THR A 199 26.25 -18.66 -19.03
N VAL A 200 27.31 -19.40 -19.38
CA VAL A 200 27.50 -20.80 -18.98
C VAL A 200 28.08 -20.83 -17.57
N GLY A 201 27.52 -21.66 -16.71
CA GLY A 201 28.00 -21.85 -15.35
C GLY A 201 29.13 -22.89 -15.29
N ILE A 202 30.34 -22.47 -14.93
CA ILE A 202 31.47 -23.37 -14.68
C ILE A 202 31.56 -23.60 -13.17
N GLY A 203 31.51 -24.87 -12.71
CA GLY A 203 31.58 -25.20 -11.28
C GLY A 203 30.38 -24.80 -10.41
N THR A 204 29.25 -24.42 -11.01
CA THR A 204 28.03 -23.99 -10.29
C THR A 204 26.88 -24.99 -10.44
N LYS A 205 25.89 -24.97 -9.50
CA LYS A 205 24.69 -25.82 -9.60
C LYS A 205 23.85 -25.55 -10.86
N LYS A 206 23.94 -24.33 -11.43
CA LYS A 206 23.19 -23.94 -12.62
C LYS A 206 24.06 -24.11 -13.86
N LYS A 207 23.61 -24.88 -14.85
CA LYS A 207 24.30 -25.06 -16.12
C LYS A 207 24.42 -23.77 -16.93
N TRP A 208 23.44 -22.89 -16.84
CA TRP A 208 23.44 -21.59 -17.51
C TRP A 208 22.41 -20.65 -16.89
N TRP A 209 22.54 -19.32 -17.15
CA TRP A 209 21.54 -18.29 -16.85
C TRP A 209 21.59 -17.19 -17.91
N TYR A 210 20.53 -16.39 -17.99
CA TYR A 210 20.54 -15.22 -18.87
C TYR A 210 21.48 -14.15 -18.34
N THR A 211 22.46 -13.73 -19.16
CA THR A 211 23.47 -12.70 -18.81
C THR A 211 22.79 -11.41 -18.36
N HIS A 212 21.78 -10.96 -19.11
CA HIS A 212 21.03 -9.72 -18.85
C HIS A 212 19.68 -9.99 -18.17
N GLY A 213 19.68 -10.75 -17.08
CA GLY A 213 18.47 -11.17 -16.37
C GLY A 213 17.60 -9.99 -15.88
N ASN A 214 18.18 -8.85 -15.53
CA ASN A 214 17.45 -7.67 -15.12
C ASN A 214 16.70 -6.99 -16.28
N LEU A 215 17.30 -6.92 -17.47
CA LEU A 215 16.61 -6.45 -18.69
C LEU A 215 15.39 -7.30 -19.00
N ARG A 216 15.55 -8.63 -18.97
CA ARG A 216 14.45 -9.58 -19.19
C ARG A 216 13.32 -9.40 -18.18
N ARG A 217 13.65 -9.24 -16.89
CA ARG A 217 12.66 -9.00 -15.84
C ARG A 217 11.93 -7.65 -16.04
N ALA A 218 12.65 -6.62 -16.45
CA ALA A 218 12.07 -5.31 -16.73
C ALA A 218 11.09 -5.38 -17.91
N ILE A 219 11.46 -6.03 -19.02
CA ILE A 219 10.56 -6.24 -20.16
C ILE A 219 9.32 -7.05 -19.76
N LYS A 220 9.53 -8.17 -19.03
CA LYS A 220 8.41 -8.95 -18.52
C LYS A 220 7.47 -8.11 -17.68
N LEU A 221 8.00 -7.22 -16.81
CA LEU A 221 7.21 -6.35 -15.96
C LEU A 221 6.40 -5.33 -16.75
N LEU A 222 6.93 -4.83 -17.87
CA LEU A 222 6.28 -3.83 -18.73
C LEU A 222 5.26 -4.43 -19.70
N MET A 223 5.47 -5.67 -20.14
CA MET A 223 4.61 -6.35 -21.13
C MET A 223 3.59 -7.28 -20.50
N PHE A 224 3.90 -7.83 -19.31
CA PHE A 224 3.00 -8.76 -18.64
C PHE A 224 1.80 -7.99 -18.10
N ASP A 225 0.62 -8.46 -18.52
CA ASP A 225 -0.64 -8.00 -17.98
C ASP A 225 -0.96 -6.50 -18.23
N GLU A 226 -0.80 -6.11 -19.50
CA GLU A 226 -1.05 -4.75 -19.99
C GLU A 226 -2.45 -4.23 -19.60
N LYS A 227 -3.46 -5.11 -19.60
CA LYS A 227 -4.84 -4.76 -19.25
C LYS A 227 -4.91 -4.10 -17.87
N HIS A 228 -4.23 -4.67 -16.88
CA HIS A 228 -4.22 -4.17 -15.50
C HIS A 228 -3.21 -3.04 -15.28
N LEU A 229 -2.19 -2.95 -16.14
CA LEU A 229 -1.22 -1.88 -16.08
C LEU A 229 -1.81 -0.52 -16.52
N PHE A 230 -2.76 -0.55 -17.46
CA PHE A 230 -3.40 0.61 -18.06
C PHE A 230 -4.93 0.63 -17.88
N ALA A 231 -5.47 -0.07 -16.87
CA ALA A 231 -6.91 -0.10 -16.63
C ALA A 231 -7.50 1.30 -16.41
N TYR A 232 -6.75 2.22 -15.82
CA TYR A 232 -7.16 3.61 -15.59
C TYR A 232 -7.49 4.38 -16.90
N LEU A 233 -6.97 3.94 -18.05
CA LEU A 233 -7.31 4.56 -19.35
C LEU A 233 -8.72 4.20 -19.82
N SER A 234 -9.25 3.07 -19.36
CA SER A 234 -10.60 2.59 -19.68
C SER A 234 -11.62 2.94 -18.59
N TYR A 235 -11.16 3.20 -17.38
CA TYR A 235 -12.02 3.44 -16.21
C TYR A 235 -11.57 4.70 -15.48
N VAL A 236 -12.25 5.81 -15.74
CA VAL A 236 -11.88 7.17 -15.24
C VAL A 236 -11.81 7.26 -13.70
N PHE A 237 -12.59 6.43 -13.00
CA PHE A 237 -12.57 6.39 -11.53
C PHE A 237 -11.34 5.65 -10.93
N LEU A 238 -10.58 4.90 -11.75
CA LEU A 238 -9.39 4.23 -11.29
C LEU A 238 -8.18 5.18 -11.30
N PRO A 239 -7.49 5.37 -10.17
CA PRO A 239 -6.25 6.14 -10.16
C PRO A 239 -5.08 5.32 -10.73
N LYS A 240 -4.13 5.98 -11.41
CA LYS A 240 -2.89 5.34 -11.90
C LYS A 240 -2.04 4.76 -10.77
N THR A 241 -2.10 5.40 -9.61
CA THR A 241 -1.22 5.12 -8.46
C THR A 241 -2.01 5.09 -7.17
N ASN A 242 -1.54 4.32 -6.22
CA ASN A 242 -2.10 4.25 -4.87
C ASN A 242 -1.52 5.36 -3.95
N ASN A 243 -1.35 6.59 -4.48
CA ASN A 243 -0.75 7.71 -3.77
C ASN A 243 -1.50 8.07 -2.48
N ALA A 244 -2.81 7.83 -2.43
CA ALA A 244 -3.61 8.06 -1.23
C ALA A 244 -3.15 7.19 -0.05
N ILE A 245 -2.77 5.93 -0.29
CA ILE A 245 -2.20 5.04 0.72
C ILE A 245 -0.71 5.32 0.92
N GLU A 246 0.05 5.55 -0.15
CA GLU A 246 1.48 5.88 -0.04
C GLU A 246 1.71 7.15 0.79
N GLY A 247 0.89 8.19 0.62
CA GLY A 247 0.91 9.39 1.46
C GLY A 247 0.59 9.08 2.93
N SER A 248 -0.39 8.22 3.20
CA SER A 248 -0.70 7.72 4.54
C SER A 248 0.48 6.94 5.14
N ASN A 249 1.05 6.02 4.37
CA ASN A 249 2.23 5.23 4.77
C ASN A 249 3.46 6.10 5.03
N SER A 250 3.68 7.16 4.25
CA SER A 250 4.75 8.13 4.47
C SER A 250 4.57 8.88 5.80
N GLN A 251 3.35 9.35 6.09
CA GLN A 251 3.04 10.00 7.38
C GLN A 251 3.21 9.04 8.57
N ILE A 252 2.79 7.78 8.43
CA ILE A 252 3.03 6.73 9.43
C ILE A 252 4.53 6.56 9.66
N LYS A 253 5.32 6.46 8.58
CA LYS A 253 6.78 6.35 8.66
C LYS A 253 7.41 7.52 9.42
N THR A 254 7.02 8.74 9.10
CA THR A 254 7.50 9.95 9.78
C THR A 254 7.18 9.93 11.27
N LYS A 255 5.96 9.52 11.64
CA LYS A 255 5.57 9.42 13.05
C LYS A 255 6.32 8.30 13.79
N LEU A 256 6.49 7.13 13.16
CA LEU A 256 7.27 6.03 13.74
C LEU A 256 8.75 6.37 13.89
N SER A 257 9.32 7.23 13.02
CA SER A 257 10.72 7.65 13.15
C SER A 257 11.02 8.40 14.44
N ASN A 258 9.99 8.99 15.06
CA ASN A 258 10.10 9.64 16.37
C ASN A 258 10.14 8.62 17.53
N HIS A 259 9.84 7.33 17.26
CA HIS A 259 9.74 6.25 18.26
C HIS A 259 10.66 5.07 17.89
N ARG A 260 11.95 5.36 17.68
CA ARG A 260 12.95 4.39 17.15
C ARG A 260 13.12 3.13 18.01
N GLY A 261 12.91 3.21 19.33
CA GLY A 261 13.02 2.09 20.27
C GLY A 261 11.83 1.11 20.27
N MET A 262 10.70 1.49 19.63
CA MET A 262 9.48 0.70 19.69
C MET A 262 9.60 -0.61 18.88
N GLN A 263 9.22 -1.75 19.49
CA GLN A 263 9.19 -3.05 18.83
C GLN A 263 8.04 -3.15 17.82
N ALA A 264 8.12 -4.09 16.85
CA ALA A 264 7.15 -4.19 15.76
C ALA A 264 5.69 -4.36 16.22
N PRO A 265 5.35 -5.19 17.22
CA PRO A 265 3.98 -5.28 17.72
C PRO A 265 3.49 -3.95 18.32
N GLN A 266 4.33 -3.24 19.06
CA GLN A 266 4.00 -1.92 19.63
C GLN A 266 3.85 -0.87 18.53
N GLN A 267 4.67 -0.94 17.46
CA GLN A 267 4.51 -0.10 16.28
C GLN A 267 3.16 -0.35 15.60
N ALA A 268 2.72 -1.61 15.51
CA ALA A 268 1.41 -1.95 14.97
C ALA A 268 0.28 -1.35 15.81
N ILE A 269 0.32 -1.48 17.13
CA ILE A 269 -0.65 -0.86 18.05
C ILE A 269 -0.68 0.66 17.88
N PHE A 270 0.49 1.29 17.79
CA PHE A 270 0.59 2.73 17.56
C PHE A 270 -0.06 3.14 16.23
N ILE A 271 0.18 2.37 15.16
CA ILE A 271 -0.45 2.60 13.84
C ILE A 271 -1.97 2.42 13.95
N PHE A 272 -2.45 1.40 14.64
CA PHE A 272 -3.88 1.14 14.81
C PHE A 272 -4.57 2.31 15.52
N TRP A 273 -3.98 2.84 16.58
CA TRP A 273 -4.45 4.07 17.22
C TRP A 273 -4.49 5.25 16.26
N LEU A 274 -3.43 5.41 15.46
CA LEU A 274 -3.37 6.48 14.46
C LEU A 274 -4.48 6.34 13.42
N LEU A 275 -4.72 5.13 12.89
CA LEU A 275 -5.75 4.87 11.90
C LEU A 275 -7.15 5.05 12.50
N THR A 276 -7.38 4.59 13.72
CA THR A 276 -8.63 4.75 14.47
C THR A 276 -8.98 6.23 14.66
N PHE A 277 -8.02 7.04 15.14
CA PHE A 277 -8.25 8.48 15.32
C PHE A 277 -8.41 9.25 14.01
N ARG A 278 -7.85 8.76 12.91
CA ARG A 278 -8.03 9.38 11.59
C ARG A 278 -9.43 9.20 11.00
N ARG A 279 -10.23 8.27 11.52
CA ARG A 279 -11.64 8.16 11.15
C ARG A 279 -12.50 9.28 11.72
N ALA A 280 -12.13 9.82 12.89
CA ALA A 280 -12.82 10.95 13.50
C ALA A 280 -12.51 12.24 12.72
N LYS A 281 -13.54 12.86 12.17
CA LYS A 281 -13.43 14.09 11.37
C LYS A 281 -13.57 15.35 12.23
N ASN A 282 -14.30 15.27 13.32
CA ASN A 282 -14.64 16.40 14.20
C ASN A 282 -14.48 16.04 15.69
N ARG A 283 -14.75 17.00 16.56
CA ARG A 283 -14.67 16.84 18.02
C ARG A 283 -15.72 15.88 18.57
N GLN A 284 -16.89 15.84 17.96
CA GLN A 284 -17.98 14.96 18.39
C GLN A 284 -17.64 13.50 18.10
N ASP A 285 -17.09 13.19 16.92
CA ASP A 285 -16.58 11.86 16.57
C ASP A 285 -15.53 11.41 17.58
N LEU A 286 -14.59 12.30 17.93
CA LEU A 286 -13.56 12.00 18.93
C LEU A 286 -14.15 11.69 20.30
N LYS A 287 -15.21 12.40 20.72
CA LYS A 287 -15.91 12.13 21.98
C LYS A 287 -16.60 10.77 21.94
N ARG A 288 -17.39 10.49 20.90
CA ARG A 288 -18.06 9.19 20.69
C ARG A 288 -17.06 8.03 20.70
N LEU A 289 -15.93 8.20 19.99
CA LEU A 289 -14.85 7.21 19.94
C LEU A 289 -14.25 6.99 21.34
N TRP A 290 -13.96 8.06 22.07
CA TRP A 290 -13.43 7.97 23.43
C TRP A 290 -14.41 7.27 24.38
N ASP A 291 -15.68 7.59 24.36
CA ASP A 291 -16.70 6.99 25.23
C ASP A 291 -16.82 5.46 25.00
N ARG A 292 -16.61 4.99 23.77
CA ARG A 292 -16.58 3.56 23.46
C ARG A 292 -15.29 2.87 23.91
N LEU A 293 -14.15 3.56 23.79
CA LEU A 293 -12.85 2.94 24.02
C LEU A 293 -12.34 3.05 25.46
N LYS A 294 -12.73 4.07 26.22
CA LYS A 294 -12.22 4.32 27.58
C LYS A 294 -12.33 3.08 28.49
N ASN A 295 -13.47 2.40 28.45
CA ASN A 295 -13.68 1.21 29.29
C ASN A 295 -12.83 0.02 28.84
N LYS A 296 -12.52 -0.10 27.55
CA LYS A 296 -11.64 -1.15 27.01
C LYS A 296 -10.16 -0.89 27.33
N ILE A 297 -9.75 0.38 27.36
CA ILE A 297 -8.36 0.80 27.64
C ILE A 297 -8.01 0.59 29.12
N TYR A 298 -8.95 0.86 30.05
CA TYR A 298 -8.69 0.85 31.48
C TYR A 298 -9.18 -0.42 32.20
N ARG A 299 -9.72 -1.41 31.47
CA ARG A 299 -10.05 -2.74 32.04
C ARG A 299 -8.85 -3.67 32.24
N PHE A 300 -7.68 -3.24 31.80
CA PHE A 300 -6.39 -3.92 31.95
C PHE A 300 -5.45 -3.05 32.79
#